data_8e7fabbcc39a80360b6ddfc6a90261d5
#
_entry.id   8e7fabbcc39a80360b6ddfc6a90261d5
#
_cell.length_a   1.000
_cell.length_b   1.000
_cell.length_c   1.000
_cell.angle_alpha   90.00
_cell.angle_beta   90.00
_cell.angle_gamma   90.00
#
_symmetry.space_group_name_H-M   'P 1'
#
loop_
_entity.id
_entity.type
_entity.pdbx_description
1 polymer ?
#
loop_
_entity_poly.entity_id
_entity_poly.type
_entity_poly.pdbx_seq_one_letter_code
_entity_poly.pdbx_strand_id
1 'polypeptide(L)'
;MYYYLYCITKALHKPLMNVVGIGNANVHALQYEDIVGILSEVVMAKIPVSNGNVLRHAAVIEAVRKEQTVLPMRYSSVFKDNAGVIEFLKNRYAVFISDLERLHDTLEMGIRVIQKKVTVHPHINLPPPPFSPSVRGTGGGGELLQKKCVQNTEITQSGVEQEFGVSGQSTESPISDLQPPASPAMSYLQQRRAHYASQDENDEWVPEIVKTCHAQFEDICVKHKRDTHTSFSQGVSLHYLIHRDSLNEFKDRFNDLKSSLNELRFLCSGPWPPYHFVSP
;
A
#
# COMPACT_ATOMS: atom_id res chain seq x y z
N MET A 1 -28.73 10.30 -0.34
CA MET A 1 -28.05 9.85 0.87
C MET A 1 -27.49 8.50 0.56
N TYR A 2 -26.30 8.16 1.03
CA TYR A 2 -25.62 6.87 0.76
C TYR A 2 -25.37 6.16 2.08
N TYR A 3 -25.06 4.87 2.02
CA TYR A 3 -24.79 4.04 3.18
C TYR A 3 -23.36 3.48 3.11
N TYR A 4 -22.57 3.78 4.13
CA TYR A 4 -21.20 3.30 4.26
C TYR A 4 -21.18 2.05 5.14
N LEU A 5 -20.75 0.91 4.58
CA LEU A 5 -20.68 -0.37 5.28
C LEU A 5 -19.27 -0.59 5.85
N TYR A 6 -19.17 -0.75 7.16
CA TYR A 6 -17.91 -0.94 7.89
C TYR A 6 -17.50 -2.39 7.98
N CYS A 7 -18.41 -3.24 8.42
CA CYS A 7 -18.18 -4.67 8.61
C CYS A 7 -19.50 -5.43 8.63
N ILE A 8 -19.38 -6.75 8.54
CA ILE A 8 -20.48 -7.70 8.69
C ILE A 8 -20.18 -8.58 9.90
N THR A 9 -21.21 -8.95 10.65
CA THR A 9 -21.11 -9.78 11.86
C THR A 9 -22.37 -10.64 12.02
N LYS A 10 -22.39 -11.58 12.96
CA LYS A 10 -23.62 -12.22 13.40
C LYS A 10 -24.53 -11.23 14.14
N ALA A 11 -25.77 -11.58 14.39
CA ALA A 11 -26.70 -10.73 15.13
C ALA A 11 -26.07 -10.16 16.40
N LEU A 12 -26.23 -8.85 16.61
CA LEU A 12 -25.64 -8.17 17.77
C LEU A 12 -26.38 -8.56 19.05
N HIS A 13 -25.64 -9.00 20.06
CA HIS A 13 -26.18 -9.26 21.38
C HIS A 13 -26.38 -7.99 22.21
N LYS A 14 -25.67 -6.89 21.86
CA LYS A 14 -25.75 -5.61 22.53
C LYS A 14 -25.78 -4.48 21.50
N PRO A 15 -26.51 -3.38 21.77
CA PRO A 15 -26.51 -2.22 20.90
C PRO A 15 -25.12 -1.58 20.81
N LEU A 16 -24.75 -1.07 19.63
CA LEU A 16 -23.53 -0.30 19.43
C LEU A 16 -23.66 1.06 20.12
N MET A 17 -23.16 1.16 21.34
CA MET A 17 -23.24 2.40 22.14
C MET A 17 -22.05 3.31 21.80
N ASN A 18 -22.34 4.59 21.52
CA ASN A 18 -21.36 5.67 21.40
C ASN A 18 -20.29 5.52 20.32
N VAL A 19 -20.55 4.76 19.26
CA VAL A 19 -19.64 4.64 18.12
C VAL A 19 -20.01 5.66 17.05
N VAL A 20 -19.06 6.51 16.70
CA VAL A 20 -19.25 7.58 15.70
C VAL A 20 -18.57 7.18 14.40
N GLY A 21 -19.32 7.17 13.33
CA GLY A 21 -18.88 6.83 11.98
C GLY A 21 -18.23 7.99 11.21
N ILE A 22 -17.96 7.75 9.94
CA ILE A 22 -17.44 8.74 9.00
C ILE A 22 -18.41 9.93 8.91
N GLY A 23 -17.85 11.14 8.89
CA GLY A 23 -18.63 12.37 8.86
C GLY A 23 -19.40 12.67 10.15
N ASN A 24 -19.00 12.09 11.27
CA ASN A 24 -19.72 12.13 12.55
C ASN A 24 -21.12 11.50 12.52
N ALA A 25 -21.38 10.65 11.53
CA ALA A 25 -22.67 9.99 11.41
C ALA A 25 -22.88 8.91 12.48
N ASN A 26 -24.14 8.71 12.87
CA ASN A 26 -24.51 7.64 13.78
C ASN A 26 -24.30 6.27 13.09
N VAL A 27 -23.71 5.34 13.82
CA VAL A 27 -23.52 3.96 13.37
C VAL A 27 -24.74 3.15 13.82
N HIS A 28 -25.29 2.38 12.90
CA HIS A 28 -26.44 1.51 13.16
C HIS A 28 -26.28 0.15 12.49
N ALA A 29 -27.11 -0.78 12.86
CA ALA A 29 -27.12 -2.15 12.38
C ALA A 29 -28.26 -2.35 11.39
N LEU A 30 -28.00 -3.00 10.26
CA LEU A 30 -28.98 -3.43 9.27
C LEU A 30 -28.94 -4.96 9.20
N GLN A 31 -29.99 -5.60 9.66
CA GLN A 31 -30.08 -7.06 9.74
C GLN A 31 -30.60 -7.67 8.44
N TYR A 32 -29.97 -8.77 8.06
CA TYR A 32 -30.47 -9.71 7.07
C TYR A 32 -30.28 -11.13 7.59
N GLU A 33 -31.38 -11.81 7.92
CA GLU A 33 -31.37 -13.14 8.57
C GLU A 33 -30.44 -13.16 9.82
N ASP A 34 -29.42 -14.03 9.86
CA ASP A 34 -28.50 -14.21 10.99
C ASP A 34 -27.29 -13.29 10.94
N ILE A 35 -27.16 -12.45 9.91
CA ILE A 35 -26.05 -11.52 9.76
C ILE A 35 -26.50 -10.06 9.83
N VAL A 36 -25.59 -9.21 10.23
CA VAL A 36 -25.82 -7.78 10.39
C VAL A 36 -24.72 -7.00 9.72
N GLY A 37 -25.09 -6.07 8.83
CA GLY A 37 -24.22 -5.04 8.32
C GLY A 37 -24.16 -3.85 9.29
N ILE A 38 -22.96 -3.44 9.67
CA ILE A 38 -22.71 -2.25 10.49
C ILE A 38 -22.44 -1.09 9.56
N LEU A 39 -23.28 -0.07 9.60
CA LEU A 39 -23.25 1.00 8.61
C LEU A 39 -23.59 2.38 9.20
N SER A 40 -23.32 3.42 8.45
CA SER A 40 -23.76 4.78 8.71
C SER A 40 -24.21 5.48 7.43
N GLU A 41 -25.05 6.50 7.58
CA GLU A 41 -25.44 7.35 6.46
C GLU A 41 -24.31 8.34 6.11
N VAL A 42 -24.05 8.52 4.81
CA VAL A 42 -23.06 9.46 4.30
C VAL A 42 -23.63 10.26 3.13
N VAL A 43 -23.16 11.48 2.94
CA VAL A 43 -23.66 12.38 1.89
C VAL A 43 -22.99 12.16 0.53
N MET A 44 -21.87 11.46 0.48
CA MET A 44 -21.05 11.27 -0.73
C MET A 44 -20.98 9.81 -1.14
N ALA A 45 -21.04 9.56 -2.45
CA ALA A 45 -20.87 8.23 -3.03
C ALA A 45 -19.44 7.70 -2.95
N LYS A 46 -18.45 8.57 -2.78
CA LYS A 46 -17.02 8.23 -2.62
C LYS A 46 -16.46 9.00 -1.43
N ILE A 47 -15.96 8.27 -0.47
CA ILE A 47 -15.36 8.86 0.73
C ILE A 47 -13.88 9.16 0.47
N PRO A 48 -13.44 10.44 0.63
CA PRO A 48 -12.03 10.80 0.49
C PRO A 48 -11.15 10.05 1.48
N VAL A 49 -9.99 9.59 1.00
CA VAL A 49 -8.99 8.99 1.88
C VAL A 49 -8.31 10.10 2.68
N SER A 50 -8.61 10.14 3.98
CA SER A 50 -7.94 11.02 4.95
C SER A 50 -7.63 10.22 6.21
N ASN A 51 -6.62 10.64 6.96
CA ASN A 51 -6.28 9.98 8.23
C ASN A 51 -7.48 9.90 9.18
N GLY A 52 -8.27 10.97 9.27
CA GLY A 52 -9.46 11.00 10.12
C GLY A 52 -10.51 9.97 9.71
N ASN A 53 -10.82 9.86 8.42
CA ASN A 53 -11.81 8.91 7.92
C ASN A 53 -11.33 7.46 8.05
N VAL A 54 -10.05 7.19 7.76
CA VAL A 54 -9.46 5.85 7.92
C VAL A 54 -9.48 5.42 9.38
N LEU A 55 -9.11 6.30 10.32
CA LEU A 55 -9.16 6.02 11.75
C LEU A 55 -10.60 5.78 12.25
N ARG A 56 -11.58 6.54 11.76
CA ARG A 56 -13.00 6.31 12.12
C ARG A 56 -13.50 4.98 11.58
N HIS A 57 -13.17 4.64 10.34
CA HIS A 57 -13.50 3.33 9.77
C HIS A 57 -12.94 2.21 10.65
N ALA A 58 -11.66 2.26 10.99
CA ALA A 58 -11.01 1.29 11.85
C ALA A 58 -11.63 1.25 13.27
N ALA A 59 -11.96 2.40 13.85
CA ALA A 59 -12.55 2.48 15.19
C ALA A 59 -13.93 1.82 15.28
N VAL A 60 -14.77 1.97 14.25
CA VAL A 60 -16.08 1.29 14.20
C VAL A 60 -15.89 -0.23 14.16
N ILE A 61 -15.02 -0.72 13.26
CA ILE A 61 -14.75 -2.16 13.15
C ILE A 61 -14.18 -2.72 14.46
N GLU A 62 -13.24 -1.99 15.07
CA GLU A 62 -12.63 -2.41 16.33
C GLU A 62 -13.62 -2.45 17.50
N ALA A 63 -14.56 -1.52 17.54
CA ALA A 63 -15.61 -1.52 18.55
C ALA A 63 -16.49 -2.78 18.47
N VAL A 64 -16.85 -3.21 17.26
CA VAL A 64 -17.61 -4.45 17.05
C VAL A 64 -16.77 -5.69 17.34
N ARG A 65 -15.49 -5.68 16.89
CA ARG A 65 -14.55 -6.80 17.07
C ARG A 65 -14.27 -7.17 18.53
N LYS A 66 -14.37 -6.19 19.43
CA LYS A 66 -14.22 -6.44 20.89
C LYS A 66 -15.29 -7.37 21.44
N GLU A 67 -16.47 -7.34 20.85
CA GLU A 67 -17.64 -8.11 21.34
C GLU A 67 -17.82 -9.43 20.56
N GLN A 68 -17.43 -9.45 19.27
CA GLN A 68 -17.67 -10.62 18.42
C GLN A 68 -16.81 -10.61 17.13
N THR A 69 -16.86 -11.75 16.42
CA THR A 69 -16.19 -11.90 15.12
C THR A 69 -16.78 -10.93 14.08
N VAL A 70 -15.90 -10.29 13.32
CA VAL A 70 -16.29 -9.36 12.26
C VAL A 70 -15.62 -9.73 10.94
N LEU A 71 -16.34 -9.51 9.86
CA LEU A 71 -15.80 -9.48 8.51
C LEU A 71 -15.62 -8.02 8.11
N PRO A 72 -14.40 -7.50 8.14
CA PRO A 72 -14.16 -6.10 7.81
C PRO A 72 -14.39 -5.85 6.33
N MET A 73 -15.08 -4.75 6.03
CA MET A 73 -15.24 -4.27 4.66
C MET A 73 -14.04 -3.42 4.25
N ARG A 74 -13.78 -3.37 2.94
CA ARG A 74 -12.76 -2.45 2.41
C ARG A 74 -13.17 -1.01 2.64
N TYR A 75 -12.19 -0.15 2.86
CA TYR A 75 -12.44 1.29 2.95
C TYR A 75 -13.19 1.81 1.73
N SER A 76 -14.20 2.67 1.96
CA SER A 76 -15.08 3.23 0.93
C SER A 76 -16.07 2.23 0.30
N SER A 77 -16.52 1.23 1.06
CA SER A 77 -17.66 0.37 0.67
C SER A 77 -18.96 1.13 0.87
N VAL A 78 -19.44 1.78 -0.20
CA VAL A 78 -20.60 2.68 -0.18
C VAL A 78 -21.71 2.16 -1.08
N PHE A 79 -22.94 2.20 -0.58
CA PHE A 79 -24.15 1.75 -1.27
C PHE A 79 -25.10 2.94 -1.46
N LYS A 80 -25.92 2.88 -2.51
CA LYS A 80 -26.86 3.95 -2.84
C LYS A 80 -28.01 4.07 -1.82
N ASP A 81 -28.48 2.92 -1.32
CA ASP A 81 -29.61 2.81 -0.41
C ASP A 81 -29.53 1.54 0.44
N ASN A 82 -30.41 1.39 1.40
CA ASN A 82 -30.52 0.20 2.24
C ASN A 82 -30.84 -1.07 1.43
N ALA A 83 -31.63 -0.95 0.36
CA ALA A 83 -31.98 -2.07 -0.50
C ALA A 83 -30.74 -2.67 -1.15
N GLY A 84 -29.80 -1.83 -1.62
CA GLY A 84 -28.51 -2.28 -2.16
C GLY A 84 -27.62 -2.98 -1.13
N VAL A 85 -27.66 -2.53 0.15
CA VAL A 85 -26.95 -3.24 1.23
C VAL A 85 -27.58 -4.61 1.48
N ILE A 86 -28.92 -4.67 1.58
CA ILE A 86 -29.65 -5.94 1.79
C ILE A 86 -29.38 -6.92 0.63
N GLU A 87 -29.43 -6.43 -0.60
CA GLU A 87 -29.12 -7.26 -1.79
C GLU A 87 -27.68 -7.80 -1.73
N PHE A 88 -26.72 -6.98 -1.35
CA PHE A 88 -25.33 -7.41 -1.16
C PHE A 88 -25.20 -8.48 -0.08
N LEU A 89 -25.85 -8.29 1.08
CA LEU A 89 -25.85 -9.26 2.17
C LEU A 89 -26.50 -10.58 1.73
N LYS A 90 -27.65 -10.51 1.04
CA LYS A 90 -28.38 -11.67 0.51
C LYS A 90 -27.54 -12.46 -0.50
N ASN A 91 -26.95 -11.79 -1.48
CA ASN A 91 -26.21 -12.44 -2.57
C ASN A 91 -24.96 -13.18 -2.06
N ARG A 92 -24.44 -12.78 -0.91
CA ARG A 92 -23.23 -13.36 -0.31
C ARG A 92 -23.46 -14.02 1.04
N TYR A 93 -24.70 -14.25 1.43
CA TYR A 93 -25.07 -14.74 2.75
C TYR A 93 -24.30 -16.01 3.15
N ALA A 94 -24.31 -17.06 2.32
CA ALA A 94 -23.63 -18.31 2.60
C ALA A 94 -22.10 -18.14 2.78
N VAL A 95 -21.49 -17.25 1.99
CA VAL A 95 -20.05 -16.93 2.09
C VAL A 95 -19.76 -16.23 3.41
N PHE A 96 -20.59 -15.26 3.79
CA PHE A 96 -20.41 -14.51 5.04
C PHE A 96 -20.60 -15.39 6.27
N ILE A 97 -21.59 -16.28 6.28
CA ILE A 97 -21.77 -17.25 7.36
C ILE A 97 -20.54 -18.16 7.49
N SER A 98 -20.08 -18.74 6.38
CA SER A 98 -18.89 -19.60 6.38
C SER A 98 -17.64 -18.86 6.85
N ASP A 99 -17.44 -17.61 6.42
CA ASP A 99 -16.31 -16.78 6.85
C ASP A 99 -16.40 -16.41 8.34
N LEU A 100 -17.59 -16.05 8.85
CA LEU A 100 -17.81 -15.75 10.27
C LEU A 100 -17.51 -16.95 11.17
N GLU A 101 -17.81 -18.16 10.70
CA GLU A 101 -17.49 -19.40 11.41
C GLU A 101 -16.00 -19.70 11.36
N ARG A 102 -15.41 -19.66 10.18
CA ARG A 102 -13.99 -19.96 9.94
C ARG A 102 -13.04 -18.97 10.63
N LEU A 103 -13.45 -17.71 10.71
CA LEU A 103 -12.66 -16.63 11.30
C LEU A 103 -13.00 -16.36 12.77
N HIS A 104 -13.82 -17.24 13.36
CA HIS A 104 -14.18 -17.13 14.76
C HIS A 104 -12.93 -17.18 15.64
N ASP A 105 -12.85 -16.23 16.57
CA ASP A 105 -11.75 -16.08 17.53
C ASP A 105 -10.34 -16.01 16.92
N THR A 106 -10.25 -15.50 15.70
CA THR A 106 -8.97 -15.28 15.03
C THR A 106 -8.59 -13.80 14.94
N LEU A 107 -7.30 -13.57 14.76
CA LEU A 107 -6.67 -12.27 14.59
C LEU A 107 -5.74 -12.32 13.38
N GLU A 108 -5.58 -11.18 12.72
CA GLU A 108 -4.56 -11.02 11.69
C GLU A 108 -3.34 -10.29 12.25
N MET A 109 -2.17 -10.87 12.04
CA MET A 109 -0.87 -10.25 12.33
C MET A 109 -0.13 -10.01 11.03
N GLY A 110 0.44 -8.83 10.88
CA GLY A 110 1.26 -8.46 9.72
C GLY A 110 2.74 -8.42 10.08
N ILE A 111 3.58 -9.01 9.23
CA ILE A 111 5.04 -8.86 9.30
C ILE A 111 5.51 -8.21 8.01
N ARG A 112 6.17 -7.08 8.11
CA ARG A 112 6.87 -6.46 6.99
C ARG A 112 8.36 -6.59 7.17
N VAL A 113 9.03 -7.17 6.17
CA VAL A 113 10.48 -7.36 6.13
C VAL A 113 11.06 -6.43 5.07
N ILE A 114 12.06 -5.65 5.46
CA ILE A 114 12.72 -4.65 4.61
C ILE A 114 14.22 -4.90 4.67
N GLN A 115 14.86 -4.99 3.52
CA GLN A 115 16.30 -5.08 3.47
C GLN A 115 16.93 -3.76 3.94
N LYS A 116 17.90 -3.82 4.85
CA LYS A 116 18.68 -2.63 5.18
C LYS A 116 19.53 -2.28 3.97
N LYS A 117 19.28 -1.11 3.36
CA LYS A 117 20.17 -0.60 2.31
C LYS A 117 21.54 -0.43 2.94
N VAL A 118 22.49 -1.24 2.50
CA VAL A 118 23.91 -0.96 2.76
C VAL A 118 24.23 0.29 1.96
N THR A 119 24.37 1.41 2.62
CA THR A 119 24.95 2.61 2.03
C THR A 119 26.44 2.31 1.82
N VAL A 120 26.78 1.65 0.73
CA VAL A 120 28.12 1.64 0.23
C VAL A 120 28.38 3.08 -0.21
N HIS A 121 29.00 3.86 0.65
CA HIS A 121 29.65 5.09 0.19
C HIS A 121 30.78 4.63 -0.74
N PRO A 122 30.68 4.83 -2.05
CA PRO A 122 31.86 4.67 -2.86
C PRO A 122 32.84 5.74 -2.36
N HIS A 123 33.89 5.30 -1.69
CA HIS A 123 35.08 6.11 -1.61
C HIS A 123 35.61 6.25 -3.05
N ILE A 124 35.02 7.18 -3.81
CA ILE A 124 35.61 7.66 -5.04
C ILE A 124 36.82 8.47 -4.58
N ASN A 125 37.97 7.80 -4.52
CA ASN A 125 39.25 8.48 -4.58
C ASN A 125 39.34 9.12 -5.97
N LEU A 126 38.66 10.27 -6.14
CA LEU A 126 38.92 11.13 -7.26
C LEU A 126 40.34 11.68 -7.09
N PRO A 127 41.24 11.45 -8.05
CA PRO A 127 42.51 12.12 -8.04
C PRO A 127 42.23 13.63 -8.05
N PRO A 128 43.06 14.45 -7.34
CA PRO A 128 42.85 15.89 -7.31
C PRO A 128 42.89 16.43 -8.74
N PRO A 129 42.01 17.40 -9.08
CA PRO A 129 41.98 17.98 -10.40
C PRO A 129 43.36 18.58 -10.72
N PRO A 130 43.86 18.46 -11.96
CA PRO A 130 45.11 19.07 -12.36
C PRO A 130 45.04 20.60 -12.17
N PHE A 131 46.05 21.15 -11.55
CA PHE A 131 46.19 22.54 -11.24
C PHE A 131 45.80 23.44 -12.44
N SER A 132 44.76 24.26 -12.29
CA SER A 132 44.52 25.38 -13.18
C SER A 132 45.47 26.52 -12.81
N PRO A 133 46.14 27.17 -13.77
CA PRO A 133 47.04 28.29 -13.47
C PRO A 133 46.28 29.49 -12.92
N SER A 134 46.79 30.05 -11.83
CA SER A 134 46.24 31.21 -11.17
C SER A 134 46.29 32.45 -12.09
N VAL A 135 45.12 32.95 -12.40
CA VAL A 135 45.00 34.32 -12.92
C VAL A 135 44.90 35.28 -11.73
N ARG A 136 45.94 36.07 -11.51
CA ARG A 136 45.88 37.25 -10.62
C ARG A 136 44.97 38.31 -11.26
N GLY A 137 43.98 38.72 -10.52
CA GLY A 137 43.13 39.85 -10.89
C GLY A 137 42.51 40.46 -9.64
N THR A 138 42.98 41.63 -9.39
CA THR A 138 42.69 42.62 -8.35
C THR A 138 41.22 42.98 -8.17
N GLY A 139 40.80 43.11 -6.89
CA GLY A 139 40.04 44.30 -6.42
C GLY A 139 38.52 44.25 -6.48
N GLY A 140 37.89 44.57 -5.35
CA GLY A 140 36.64 45.28 -5.34
C GLY A 140 35.49 44.59 -4.57
N GLY A 141 35.12 45.15 -3.44
CA GLY A 141 34.10 44.77 -2.50
C GLY A 141 32.65 44.91 -3.00
N GLY A 142 31.72 44.47 -2.18
CA GLY A 142 30.31 44.86 -2.33
C GLY A 142 29.34 43.72 -1.89
N GLU A 143 28.94 43.81 -0.66
CA GLU A 143 27.57 43.73 -0.12
C GLU A 143 26.52 42.69 -0.62
N LEU A 144 26.00 42.05 0.36
CA LEU A 144 24.64 41.48 0.61
C LEU A 144 23.55 41.80 -0.41
N LEU A 145 22.79 40.79 -0.76
CA LEU A 145 21.33 40.90 -0.73
C LEU A 145 20.65 39.49 -0.85
N GLN A 146 19.91 39.15 0.20
CA GLN A 146 18.84 38.14 0.19
C GLN A 146 17.76 38.56 -0.80
N LYS A 147 17.23 37.62 -1.56
CA LYS A 147 15.81 37.67 -1.99
C LYS A 147 15.21 36.31 -2.25
N LYS A 148 14.12 36.06 -1.49
CA LYS A 148 13.02 35.14 -1.75
C LYS A 148 12.53 35.26 -3.20
N CYS A 149 12.12 34.16 -3.78
CA CYS A 149 11.01 34.17 -4.71
C CYS A 149 10.20 32.87 -4.66
N VAL A 150 8.94 33.06 -4.31
CA VAL A 150 7.79 32.20 -4.47
C VAL A 150 7.19 32.58 -5.83
N GLN A 151 6.67 31.62 -6.59
CA GLN A 151 5.35 31.63 -7.22
C GLN A 151 5.27 30.77 -8.48
N ASN A 152 4.34 29.85 -8.43
CA ASN A 152 3.31 29.44 -9.41
C ASN A 152 3.44 29.93 -10.85
N THR A 153 3.27 28.98 -11.79
CA THR A 153 2.46 29.26 -12.98
C THR A 153 1.77 27.99 -13.48
N GLU A 154 0.44 28.05 -13.50
CA GLU A 154 -0.48 27.23 -14.29
C GLU A 154 -0.18 27.41 -15.78
N ILE A 155 -0.31 26.35 -16.57
CA ILE A 155 -0.47 26.48 -18.03
C ILE A 155 -1.61 25.57 -18.48
N THR A 156 -2.61 26.25 -19.00
CA THR A 156 -3.80 25.85 -19.71
C THR A 156 -3.50 25.09 -21.01
N GLN A 157 -4.42 24.17 -21.32
CA GLN A 157 -4.57 23.49 -22.61
C GLN A 157 -5.01 24.46 -23.71
N SER A 158 -4.49 24.28 -24.94
CA SER A 158 -5.25 24.48 -26.16
C SER A 158 -4.62 23.69 -27.31
N GLY A 159 -5.47 22.91 -28.00
CA GLY A 159 -5.09 22.08 -29.12
C GLY A 159 -4.92 22.88 -30.43
N VAL A 160 -4.32 22.21 -31.41
CA VAL A 160 -4.66 22.34 -32.84
C VAL A 160 -4.15 21.10 -33.58
N GLU A 161 -5.05 20.40 -34.24
CA GLU A 161 -4.79 19.42 -35.28
C GLU A 161 -4.31 20.13 -36.56
N GLN A 162 -3.34 19.55 -37.26
CA GLN A 162 -3.21 19.71 -38.71
C GLN A 162 -2.57 18.46 -39.36
N GLU A 163 -3.39 17.83 -40.17
CA GLU A 163 -2.97 16.85 -41.20
C GLU A 163 -2.19 17.55 -42.30
N PHE A 164 -1.14 16.90 -42.80
CA PHE A 164 -0.69 17.03 -44.18
C PHE A 164 -0.04 15.73 -44.64
N GLY A 165 -0.72 15.06 -45.56
CA GLY A 165 -0.13 13.99 -46.35
C GLY A 165 0.61 14.54 -47.56
N VAL A 166 1.73 13.90 -47.94
CA VAL A 166 2.25 13.85 -49.32
C VAL A 166 3.11 12.59 -49.51
N SER A 167 2.79 11.88 -50.55
CA SER A 167 3.48 10.76 -51.14
C SER A 167 4.81 11.14 -51.83
N GLY A 168 5.78 10.18 -51.87
CA GLY A 168 6.96 10.37 -52.76
C GLY A 168 8.02 9.27 -52.57
N GLN A 169 7.93 8.28 -53.40
CA GLN A 169 8.90 7.38 -54.06
C GLN A 169 10.34 7.19 -53.57
N SER A 170 10.66 5.91 -53.59
CA SER A 170 11.88 5.14 -53.41
C SER A 170 13.11 5.66 -54.15
N THR A 171 14.29 5.62 -53.51
CA THR A 171 15.55 5.18 -54.13
C THR A 171 16.43 4.55 -53.05
N GLU A 172 16.75 3.28 -53.24
CA GLU A 172 17.71 2.52 -52.43
C GLU A 172 19.14 2.95 -52.75
N SER A 173 19.94 3.11 -51.72
CA SER A 173 21.39 2.96 -51.76
C SER A 173 21.91 2.55 -50.38
N PRO A 174 22.87 1.63 -50.26
CA PRO A 174 23.31 1.04 -49.02
C PRO A 174 24.33 1.95 -48.33
N ILE A 175 24.03 2.36 -47.15
CA ILE A 175 24.99 3.11 -46.31
C ILE A 175 25.14 2.38 -44.98
N SER A 176 26.36 1.91 -44.80
CA SER A 176 27.10 1.55 -43.60
C SER A 176 26.46 1.86 -42.24
N ASP A 177 26.59 0.87 -41.33
CA ASP A 177 26.37 0.89 -39.90
C ASP A 177 26.95 2.13 -39.19
N LEU A 178 26.13 3.15 -39.06
CA LEU A 178 26.31 4.18 -38.05
C LEU A 178 25.01 4.24 -37.27
N GLN A 179 25.00 3.60 -36.12
CA GLN A 179 23.91 3.76 -35.14
C GLN A 179 23.76 5.27 -34.82
N PRO A 180 22.57 5.84 -35.00
CA PRO A 180 22.35 7.21 -34.60
C PRO A 180 22.51 7.33 -33.06
N PRO A 181 23.04 8.47 -32.55
CA PRO A 181 23.17 8.68 -31.12
C PRO A 181 21.79 8.55 -30.48
N ALA A 182 21.71 7.72 -29.47
CA ALA A 182 20.45 7.45 -28.75
C ALA A 182 19.83 8.76 -28.30
N SER A 183 18.59 9.02 -28.71
CA SER A 183 17.87 10.21 -28.28
C SER A 183 17.80 10.26 -26.75
N PRO A 184 17.74 11.45 -26.13
CA PRO A 184 17.63 11.59 -24.68
C PRO A 184 16.48 10.77 -24.07
N ALA A 185 15.40 10.58 -24.83
CA ALA A 185 14.26 9.75 -24.44
C ALA A 185 14.62 8.24 -24.42
N MET A 186 15.41 7.75 -25.37
CA MET A 186 15.89 6.36 -25.40
C MET A 186 16.89 6.10 -24.28
N SER A 187 17.79 7.04 -23.99
CA SER A 187 18.70 6.95 -22.85
C SER A 187 17.93 6.90 -21.52
N TYR A 188 16.90 7.71 -21.35
CA TYR A 188 16.03 7.70 -20.17
C TYR A 188 15.28 6.36 -20.02
N LEU A 189 14.73 5.81 -21.11
CA LEU A 189 14.04 4.53 -21.09
C LEU A 189 14.99 3.36 -20.83
N GLN A 190 16.22 3.40 -21.35
CA GLN A 190 17.26 2.41 -21.06
C GLN A 190 17.71 2.48 -19.59
N GLN A 191 17.88 3.68 -19.06
CA GLN A 191 18.24 3.91 -17.67
C GLN A 191 17.11 3.45 -16.72
N ARG A 192 15.86 3.67 -17.10
CA ARG A 192 14.69 3.17 -16.39
C ARG A 192 14.59 1.63 -16.46
N ARG A 193 14.80 1.03 -17.64
CA ARG A 193 14.87 -0.44 -17.79
C ARG A 193 15.99 -1.06 -16.97
N ALA A 194 17.18 -0.48 -16.98
CA ALA A 194 18.30 -0.94 -16.15
C ALA A 194 17.98 -0.81 -14.64
N HIS A 195 17.29 0.25 -14.25
CA HIS A 195 16.84 0.43 -12.85
C HIS A 195 15.80 -0.61 -12.43
N TYR A 196 14.87 -0.98 -13.32
CA TYR A 196 13.90 -2.05 -13.04
C TYR A 196 14.53 -3.45 -13.13
N ALA A 197 15.45 -3.69 -14.05
CA ALA A 197 16.19 -4.95 -14.14
C ALA A 197 17.10 -5.18 -12.92
N SER A 198 17.75 -4.14 -12.41
CA SER A 198 18.53 -4.22 -11.16
C SER A 198 17.66 -4.40 -9.91
N GLN A 199 16.35 -4.17 -10.00
CA GLN A 199 15.40 -4.47 -8.93
C GLN A 199 15.02 -5.95 -8.90
N ASP A 200 14.93 -6.62 -10.05
CA ASP A 200 14.63 -8.06 -10.13
C ASP A 200 15.78 -8.93 -9.58
N GLU A 201 17.03 -8.51 -9.78
CA GLU A 201 18.21 -9.22 -9.24
C GLU A 201 18.34 -9.11 -7.69
N ASN A 202 17.73 -8.10 -7.06
CA ASN A 202 17.74 -7.95 -5.61
C ASN A 202 16.69 -8.79 -4.88
N ASP A 203 15.90 -9.58 -5.56
CA ASP A 203 14.77 -10.31 -4.97
C ASP A 203 15.07 -11.77 -4.62
N GLU A 204 16.30 -12.26 -4.83
CA GLU A 204 16.73 -13.64 -4.48
C GLU A 204 16.56 -13.96 -2.99
N TRP A 205 16.70 -12.97 -2.12
CA TRP A 205 16.55 -13.14 -0.67
C TRP A 205 15.09 -13.36 -0.23
N VAL A 206 14.12 -12.91 -1.04
CA VAL A 206 12.69 -12.91 -0.68
C VAL A 206 12.12 -14.32 -0.48
N PRO A 207 12.36 -15.31 -1.37
CA PRO A 207 11.84 -16.66 -1.15
C PRO A 207 12.38 -17.30 0.12
N GLU A 208 13.66 -17.09 0.43
CA GLU A 208 14.30 -17.63 1.62
C GLU A 208 13.75 -17.02 2.90
N ILE A 209 13.61 -15.68 2.96
CA ILE A 209 13.06 -15.03 4.14
C ILE A 209 11.57 -15.35 4.34
N VAL A 210 10.81 -15.49 3.27
CA VAL A 210 9.40 -15.92 3.34
C VAL A 210 9.32 -17.32 3.94
N LYS A 211 10.15 -18.25 3.50
CA LYS A 211 10.24 -19.61 4.02
C LYS A 211 10.63 -19.61 5.50
N THR A 212 11.64 -18.83 5.87
CA THR A 212 12.10 -18.70 7.26
C THR A 212 10.99 -18.13 8.16
N CYS A 213 10.32 -17.07 7.71
CA CYS A 213 9.20 -16.50 8.45
C CYS A 213 8.05 -17.50 8.60
N HIS A 214 7.69 -18.25 7.56
CA HIS A 214 6.62 -19.22 7.65
C HIS A 214 6.96 -20.37 8.60
N ALA A 215 8.18 -20.91 8.53
CA ALA A 215 8.64 -21.96 9.43
C ALA A 215 8.57 -21.55 10.92
N GLN A 216 8.82 -20.28 11.23
CA GLN A 216 8.76 -19.76 12.59
C GLN A 216 7.33 -19.74 13.19
N PHE A 217 6.29 -19.65 12.35
CA PHE A 217 4.90 -19.48 12.80
C PHE A 217 3.99 -20.62 12.34
N GLU A 218 4.49 -21.67 11.70
CA GLU A 218 3.70 -22.71 11.03
C GLU A 218 2.72 -23.41 12.01
N ASP A 219 3.16 -23.73 13.21
CA ASP A 219 2.40 -24.47 14.21
C ASP A 219 1.36 -23.64 14.98
N ILE A 220 1.50 -22.31 14.99
CA ILE A 220 0.54 -21.38 15.63
C ILE A 220 -0.34 -20.64 14.63
N CYS A 221 -0.11 -20.83 13.35
CA CYS A 221 -0.76 -20.11 12.26
C CYS A 221 -1.88 -20.95 11.65
N VAL A 222 -3.10 -20.44 11.65
CA VAL A 222 -4.25 -21.07 10.97
C VAL A 222 -4.09 -20.96 9.45
N LYS A 223 -3.62 -19.81 8.96
CA LYS A 223 -3.39 -19.53 7.55
C LYS A 223 -2.45 -18.36 7.40
N HIS A 224 -1.69 -18.34 6.31
CA HIS A 224 -0.85 -17.19 5.95
C HIS A 224 -1.10 -16.74 4.51
N LYS A 225 -0.80 -15.49 4.23
CA LYS A 225 -0.83 -14.88 2.90
C LYS A 225 0.38 -13.95 2.74
N ARG A 226 0.89 -13.88 1.52
CA ARG A 226 1.86 -12.88 1.10
C ARG A 226 1.15 -11.80 0.28
N ASP A 227 1.45 -10.54 0.55
CA ASP A 227 0.98 -9.45 -0.29
C ASP A 227 1.83 -9.39 -1.57
N THR A 228 1.18 -9.58 -2.72
CA THR A 228 1.81 -9.54 -4.05
C THR A 228 1.82 -8.14 -4.66
N HIS A 229 1.15 -7.19 -4.05
CA HIS A 229 1.03 -5.82 -4.58
C HIS A 229 2.09 -4.85 -4.05
N THR A 230 2.90 -5.27 -3.09
CA THR A 230 4.01 -4.44 -2.59
C THR A 230 5.15 -4.51 -3.59
N SER A 231 5.58 -3.37 -4.13
CA SER A 231 6.80 -3.31 -4.93
C SER A 231 7.98 -3.79 -4.09
N PHE A 232 8.76 -4.73 -4.60
CA PHE A 232 9.87 -5.39 -3.88
C PHE A 232 10.91 -4.42 -3.34
N SER A 233 11.12 -3.27 -3.99
CA SER A 233 11.97 -2.19 -3.49
C SER A 233 11.58 -1.66 -2.10
N GLN A 234 10.37 -2.00 -1.61
CA GLN A 234 9.87 -1.62 -0.29
C GLN A 234 9.82 -2.78 0.72
N GLY A 235 10.27 -3.98 0.34
CA GLY A 235 10.25 -5.18 1.19
C GLY A 235 9.04 -6.09 0.95
N VAL A 236 8.95 -7.18 1.71
CA VAL A 236 7.87 -8.16 1.64
C VAL A 236 6.92 -8.01 2.81
N SER A 237 5.61 -8.11 2.54
CA SER A 237 4.56 -8.12 3.56
C SER A 237 3.93 -9.50 3.65
N LEU A 238 3.87 -10.03 4.86
CA LEU A 238 3.31 -11.32 5.20
C LEU A 238 2.17 -11.13 6.20
N HIS A 239 1.08 -11.85 6.01
CA HIS A 239 -0.10 -11.79 6.85
C HIS A 239 -0.38 -13.18 7.42
N TYR A 240 -0.55 -13.25 8.72
CA TYR A 240 -0.78 -14.46 9.48
C TYR A 240 -2.12 -14.39 10.19
N LEU A 241 -2.97 -15.37 9.94
CA LEU A 241 -4.18 -15.59 10.70
C LEU A 241 -3.84 -16.51 11.86
N ILE A 242 -4.01 -16.04 13.07
CA ILE A 242 -3.72 -16.80 14.29
C ILE A 242 -4.95 -16.83 15.21
N HIS A 243 -5.03 -17.79 16.12
CA HIS A 243 -6.00 -17.75 17.20
C HIS A 243 -5.65 -16.64 18.20
N ARG A 244 -6.66 -16.07 18.83
CA ARG A 244 -6.50 -14.97 19.81
C ARG A 244 -5.56 -15.36 20.94
N ASP A 245 -5.62 -16.60 21.40
CA ASP A 245 -4.80 -17.12 22.50
C ASP A 245 -3.32 -17.24 22.13
N SER A 246 -3.01 -17.40 20.83
CA SER A 246 -1.62 -17.47 20.33
C SER A 246 -0.94 -16.11 20.15
N LEU A 247 -1.62 -14.98 20.50
CA LEU A 247 -1.10 -13.64 20.26
C LEU A 247 0.25 -13.36 20.97
N ASN A 248 0.37 -13.78 22.23
CA ASN A 248 1.60 -13.56 23.00
C ASN A 248 2.74 -14.40 22.45
N GLU A 249 2.49 -15.66 22.18
CA GLU A 249 3.46 -16.56 21.57
C GLU A 249 3.93 -16.06 20.20
N PHE A 250 3.02 -15.55 19.36
CA PHE A 250 3.38 -14.92 18.09
C PHE A 250 4.36 -13.76 18.29
N LYS A 251 4.12 -12.90 19.28
CA LYS A 251 4.98 -11.75 19.58
C LYS A 251 6.37 -12.17 20.06
N ASP A 252 6.44 -13.21 20.90
CA ASP A 252 7.70 -13.73 21.41
C ASP A 252 8.53 -14.33 20.27
N ARG A 253 7.94 -15.18 19.45
CA ARG A 253 8.58 -15.75 18.25
C ARG A 253 9.00 -14.68 17.23
N PHE A 254 8.22 -13.61 17.09
CA PHE A 254 8.59 -12.47 16.26
C PHE A 254 9.84 -11.75 16.79
N ASN A 255 9.97 -11.58 18.08
CA ASN A 255 11.14 -10.98 18.70
C ASN A 255 12.41 -11.86 18.51
N ASP A 256 12.25 -13.18 18.61
CA ASP A 256 13.32 -14.15 18.36
C ASP A 256 13.78 -14.09 16.89
N LEU A 257 12.83 -14.09 15.95
CA LEU A 257 13.09 -13.96 14.52
C LEU A 257 13.84 -12.65 14.20
N LYS A 258 13.38 -11.54 14.77
CA LYS A 258 14.00 -10.22 14.59
C LYS A 258 15.44 -10.19 15.15
N SER A 259 15.68 -10.90 16.24
CA SER A 259 17.00 -10.96 16.89
C SER A 259 17.98 -11.85 16.11
N SER A 260 17.50 -12.91 15.46
CA SER A 260 18.31 -13.83 14.67
C SER A 260 18.76 -13.27 13.31
N LEU A 261 17.98 -12.35 12.72
CA LEU A 261 18.19 -11.80 11.39
C LEU A 261 18.50 -10.30 11.42
N ASN A 262 19.62 -9.94 12.00
CA ASN A 262 20.03 -8.55 12.24
C ASN A 262 20.27 -7.70 10.97
N GLU A 263 20.46 -8.34 9.81
CA GLU A 263 20.67 -7.66 8.52
C GLU A 263 19.40 -7.10 7.92
N LEU A 264 18.25 -7.59 8.38
CA LEU A 264 16.95 -7.17 7.93
C LEU A 264 16.27 -6.26 8.96
N ARG A 265 15.32 -5.46 8.47
CA ARG A 265 14.43 -4.67 9.33
C ARG A 265 13.05 -5.31 9.34
N PHE A 266 12.61 -5.73 10.50
CA PHE A 266 11.29 -6.31 10.73
C PHE A 266 10.35 -5.30 11.38
N LEU A 267 9.13 -5.21 10.87
CA LEU A 267 8.03 -4.45 11.44
C LEU A 267 6.86 -5.39 11.66
N CYS A 268 6.39 -5.47 12.91
CA CYS A 268 5.16 -6.20 13.24
C CYS A 268 4.00 -5.23 13.36
N SER A 269 2.84 -5.62 12.88
CA SER A 269 1.59 -4.85 12.98
C SER A 269 0.42 -5.75 13.37
N GLY A 270 -0.58 -5.18 13.99
CA GLY A 270 -1.74 -5.89 14.51
C GLY A 270 -1.77 -5.90 16.04
N PRO A 271 -2.75 -6.59 16.66
CA PRO A 271 -3.72 -7.47 16.02
C PRO A 271 -4.81 -6.71 15.25
N TRP A 272 -5.05 -7.11 14.01
CA TRP A 272 -6.07 -6.55 13.13
C TRP A 272 -7.27 -7.50 12.98
N PRO A 273 -8.44 -6.99 12.58
CA PRO A 273 -9.47 -7.82 11.96
C PRO A 273 -8.91 -8.53 10.71
N PRO A 274 -9.44 -9.71 10.32
CA PRO A 274 -8.84 -10.56 9.29
C PRO A 274 -9.08 -10.05 7.85
N TYR A 275 -8.63 -8.83 7.53
CA TYR A 275 -8.83 -8.16 6.23
C TYR A 275 -8.39 -8.99 5.02
N HIS A 276 -7.24 -9.67 5.13
CA HIS A 276 -6.69 -10.45 4.05
C HIS A 276 -7.30 -11.86 3.95
N PHE A 277 -8.09 -12.27 4.91
CA PHE A 277 -8.61 -13.64 5.02
C PHE A 277 -10.11 -13.75 4.77
N VAL A 278 -10.83 -12.66 4.64
CA VAL A 278 -12.22 -12.64 4.15
C VAL A 278 -12.24 -13.09 2.70
N SER A 279 -13.22 -13.92 2.34
CA SER A 279 -13.41 -14.39 0.97
C SER A 279 -13.79 -13.24 0.03
N PRO A 280 -13.23 -13.19 -1.21
CA PRO A 280 -13.43 -12.11 -2.18
C PRO A 280 -14.88 -12.00 -2.66
#